data_e7503110a67932f0f2ef361b06c4e2e0
#
_entry.id   e7503110a67932f0f2ef361b06c4e2e0
#
_cell.length_a   1.000
_cell.length_b   1.000
_cell.length_c   1.000
_cell.angle_alpha   90.00
_cell.angle_beta   90.00
_cell.angle_gamma   90.00
#
_symmetry.space_group_name_H-M   'P 1'
#
loop_
_entity.id
_entity.type
_entity.pdbx_description
1 polymer ?
#
loop_
_entity_poly.entity_id
_entity_poly.type
_entity_poly.pdbx_seq_one_letter_code
_entity_poly.pdbx_strand_id
1 'polypeptide(L)'
;RVVALRDGSEARSYIPLSRESLRDRSQAGLAERFDGEFLRAAVRPRHARGAREVRVADLFAGCGVMSLGLWEACRAVSARMVPVLAVDSNEVALAVYRSNFAGALTIPSPIERLVDGDLGSPVTATERNLLSRIGRVDVLIGGPPCQGHSNLNNHTRRIDLKNALYARMARFAEIAQPTHVVIENVTAVRHDRGRVVD
;
A
#
# COMPACT_ATOMS: atom_id res chain seq x y z
N ARG A 1 -18.50 0.38 -11.03
CA ARG A 1 -17.20 0.29 -11.72
C ARG A 1 -16.93 -1.14 -12.15
N VAL A 2 -16.59 -1.34 -13.41
CA VAL A 2 -16.24 -2.65 -13.99
C VAL A 2 -14.86 -2.52 -14.62
N VAL A 3 -13.98 -3.47 -14.34
CA VAL A 3 -12.62 -3.53 -14.90
C VAL A 3 -12.42 -4.92 -15.49
N ALA A 4 -12.05 -4.98 -16.76
CA ALA A 4 -11.68 -6.23 -17.41
C ALA A 4 -10.32 -6.72 -16.89
N LEU A 5 -10.21 -7.97 -16.53
CA LEU A 5 -9.00 -8.62 -16.07
C LEU A 5 -8.28 -9.31 -17.24
N ARG A 6 -6.99 -9.64 -17.04
CA ARG A 6 -6.15 -10.26 -18.08
C ARG A 6 -6.64 -11.64 -18.52
N ASP A 7 -7.35 -12.36 -17.66
CA ASP A 7 -7.93 -13.68 -17.92
C ASP A 7 -9.31 -13.62 -18.62
N GLY A 8 -9.74 -12.42 -19.00
CA GLY A 8 -11.04 -12.19 -19.63
C GLY A 8 -12.22 -12.07 -18.66
N SER A 9 -12.00 -12.25 -17.36
CA SER A 9 -13.02 -12.02 -16.34
C SER A 9 -13.17 -10.52 -16.02
N GLU A 10 -14.19 -10.18 -15.22
CA GLU A 10 -14.46 -8.80 -14.81
C GLU A 10 -14.42 -8.66 -13.30
N ALA A 11 -13.67 -7.69 -12.82
CA ALA A 11 -13.79 -7.18 -11.45
C ALA A 11 -14.90 -6.14 -11.39
N ARG A 12 -15.85 -6.30 -10.46
CA ARG A 12 -16.99 -5.41 -10.32
C ARG A 12 -17.05 -4.81 -8.93
N SER A 13 -17.10 -3.50 -8.86
CA SER A 13 -17.24 -2.75 -7.62
C SER A 13 -18.52 -1.92 -7.66
N TYR A 14 -19.29 -1.99 -6.59
CA TYR A 14 -20.56 -1.30 -6.44
C TYR A 14 -20.51 -0.43 -5.19
N ILE A 15 -21.02 0.78 -5.31
CA ILE A 15 -21.24 1.69 -4.19
C ILE A 15 -22.61 2.35 -4.35
N PRO A 16 -23.41 2.45 -3.27
CA PRO A 16 -24.65 3.19 -3.34
C PRO A 16 -24.36 4.68 -3.55
N LEU A 17 -25.00 5.29 -4.54
CA LEU A 17 -24.90 6.73 -4.76
C LEU A 17 -25.76 7.47 -3.75
N SER A 18 -25.24 8.56 -3.22
CA SER A 18 -26.03 9.49 -2.40
C SER A 18 -27.09 10.19 -3.24
N ARG A 19 -28.15 10.69 -2.59
CA ARG A 19 -29.17 11.51 -3.29
C ARG A 19 -28.59 12.79 -3.86
N GLU A 20 -27.56 13.33 -3.22
CA GLU A 20 -26.84 14.53 -3.65
C GLU A 20 -26.05 14.24 -4.93
N SER A 21 -25.31 13.13 -4.96
CA SER A 21 -24.55 12.70 -6.13
C SER A 21 -25.44 12.41 -7.34
N LEU A 22 -26.66 11.90 -7.12
CA LEU A 22 -27.62 11.69 -8.22
C LEU A 22 -28.16 13.00 -8.81
N ARG A 23 -28.11 14.10 -8.05
CA ARG A 23 -28.51 15.44 -8.50
C ARG A 23 -27.37 16.25 -9.09
N ASP A 24 -26.14 15.83 -8.83
CA ASP A 24 -24.94 16.50 -9.35
C ASP A 24 -24.92 16.40 -10.88
N ARG A 25 -25.01 17.55 -11.54
CA ARG A 25 -24.91 17.71 -13.00
C ARG A 25 -23.50 18.10 -13.45
N SER A 26 -22.48 17.94 -12.57
CA SER A 26 -21.10 18.19 -12.94
C SER A 26 -20.67 17.32 -14.13
N GLN A 27 -19.74 17.82 -14.92
CA GLN A 27 -19.16 17.08 -16.04
C GLN A 27 -18.11 16.03 -15.61
N ALA A 28 -18.02 15.76 -14.29
CA ALA A 28 -17.15 14.72 -13.76
C ALA A 28 -17.48 13.35 -14.36
N GLY A 29 -16.47 12.64 -14.81
CA GLY A 29 -16.62 11.29 -15.37
C GLY A 29 -17.18 10.30 -14.34
N LEU A 30 -17.82 9.21 -14.80
CA LEU A 30 -18.39 8.19 -13.91
C LEU A 30 -17.37 7.61 -12.92
N ALA A 31 -16.08 7.50 -13.31
CA ALA A 31 -15.01 7.04 -12.44
C ALA A 31 -14.76 8.01 -11.29
N GLU A 32 -14.64 9.30 -11.58
CA GLU A 32 -14.42 10.35 -10.57
C GLU A 32 -15.59 10.44 -9.58
N ARG A 33 -16.81 10.30 -10.08
CA ARG A 33 -18.02 10.27 -9.24
C ARG A 33 -18.03 9.05 -8.33
N PHE A 34 -17.64 7.88 -8.85
CA PHE A 34 -17.52 6.67 -8.05
C PHE A 34 -16.47 6.85 -6.95
N ASP A 35 -15.29 7.35 -7.29
CA ASP A 35 -14.19 7.54 -6.33
C ASP A 35 -14.57 8.58 -5.26
N GLY A 36 -15.25 9.66 -5.66
CA GLY A 36 -15.77 10.66 -4.72
C GLY A 36 -16.80 10.11 -3.73
N GLU A 37 -17.75 9.28 -4.20
CA GLU A 37 -18.72 8.61 -3.34
C GLU A 37 -18.08 7.58 -2.43
N PHE A 38 -17.12 6.81 -2.95
CA PHE A 38 -16.38 5.83 -2.17
C PHE A 38 -15.61 6.48 -1.01
N LEU A 39 -14.89 7.58 -1.28
CA LEU A 39 -14.10 8.28 -0.27
C LEU A 39 -14.96 9.02 0.77
N ARG A 40 -16.19 9.40 0.42
CA ARG A 40 -17.13 10.08 1.33
C ARG A 40 -18.10 9.13 2.02
N ALA A 41 -18.04 7.84 1.72
CA ALA A 41 -18.99 6.88 2.27
C ALA A 41 -18.91 6.84 3.80
N ALA A 42 -20.01 7.16 4.48
CA ALA A 42 -20.10 7.09 5.94
C ALA A 42 -20.05 5.66 6.47
N VAL A 43 -20.39 4.69 5.63
CA VAL A 43 -20.37 3.27 5.95
C VAL A 43 -19.47 2.55 4.95
N ARG A 44 -18.45 1.89 5.46
CA ARG A 44 -17.55 1.10 4.61
C ARG A 44 -18.31 -0.04 3.92
N PRO A 45 -18.25 -0.18 2.59
CA PRO A 45 -18.83 -1.31 1.88
C PRO A 45 -18.25 -2.62 2.41
N ARG A 46 -19.08 -3.66 2.56
CA ARG A 46 -18.65 -4.94 3.14
C ARG A 46 -18.06 -5.86 2.08
N HIS A 47 -17.13 -6.72 2.51
CA HIS A 47 -16.70 -7.86 1.71
C HIS A 47 -17.78 -8.95 1.68
N ALA A 48 -17.75 -9.80 0.66
CA ALA A 48 -18.59 -10.99 0.61
C ALA A 48 -18.30 -11.92 1.79
N ARG A 49 -19.33 -12.60 2.30
CA ARG A 49 -19.15 -13.62 3.33
C ARG A 49 -18.32 -14.79 2.77
N GLY A 50 -17.36 -15.29 3.54
CA GLY A 50 -16.49 -16.38 3.12
C GLY A 50 -15.45 -15.98 2.05
N ALA A 51 -15.28 -14.70 1.76
CA ALA A 51 -14.28 -14.22 0.81
C ALA A 51 -12.87 -14.68 1.19
N ARG A 52 -12.08 -15.09 0.18
CA ARG A 52 -10.67 -15.46 0.37
C ARG A 52 -9.89 -14.31 0.97
N GLU A 53 -9.13 -14.58 2.00
CA GLU A 53 -8.28 -13.58 2.64
C GLU A 53 -7.04 -13.28 1.81
N VAL A 54 -6.70 -11.99 1.75
CA VAL A 54 -5.45 -11.47 1.20
C VAL A 54 -4.74 -10.71 2.31
N ARG A 55 -3.65 -11.26 2.82
CA ARG A 55 -2.88 -10.71 3.95
C ARG A 55 -1.89 -9.67 3.43
N VAL A 56 -1.98 -8.46 3.94
CA VAL A 56 -1.29 -7.28 3.38
C VAL A 56 -0.36 -6.66 4.41
N ALA A 57 0.90 -6.44 3.99
CA ALA A 57 1.84 -5.57 4.68
C ALA A 57 1.95 -4.24 3.91
N ASP A 58 1.87 -3.13 4.62
CA ASP A 58 1.97 -1.76 4.09
C ASP A 58 3.17 -1.06 4.71
N LEU A 59 4.23 -0.87 3.94
CA LEU A 59 5.43 -0.16 4.37
C LEU A 59 5.39 1.27 3.82
N PHE A 60 5.77 2.24 4.67
CA PHE A 60 5.56 3.66 4.41
C PHE A 60 4.07 4.01 4.28
N ALA A 61 3.28 3.41 5.18
CA ALA A 61 1.83 3.32 5.07
C ALA A 61 1.12 4.68 5.14
N GLY A 62 1.73 5.69 5.76
CA GLY A 62 1.08 6.97 5.99
C GLY A 62 -0.28 6.80 6.67
N CYS A 63 -1.30 7.46 6.15
CA CYS A 63 -2.69 7.31 6.63
C CYS A 63 -3.46 6.14 5.96
N GLY A 64 -2.80 5.33 5.09
CA GLY A 64 -3.37 4.12 4.51
C GLY A 64 -4.09 4.29 3.18
N VAL A 65 -3.73 5.27 2.36
CA VAL A 65 -4.39 5.51 1.06
C VAL A 65 -4.18 4.34 0.10
N MET A 66 -2.95 3.78 0.01
CA MET A 66 -2.69 2.58 -0.80
C MET A 66 -3.48 1.37 -0.28
N SER A 67 -3.48 1.18 1.04
CA SER A 67 -4.28 0.14 1.70
C SER A 67 -5.78 0.28 1.38
N LEU A 68 -6.30 1.51 1.32
CA LEU A 68 -7.70 1.75 0.95
C LEU A 68 -7.98 1.34 -0.50
N GLY A 69 -7.09 1.68 -1.43
CA GLY A 69 -7.20 1.26 -2.82
C GLY A 69 -7.14 -0.26 -2.98
N LEU A 70 -6.22 -0.92 -2.28
CA LEU A 70 -6.11 -2.38 -2.31
C LEU A 70 -7.30 -3.06 -1.63
N TRP A 71 -7.84 -2.48 -0.55
CA TRP A 71 -9.06 -2.98 0.10
C TRP A 71 -10.23 -2.99 -0.88
N GLU A 72 -10.41 -1.91 -1.67
CA GLU A 72 -11.46 -1.82 -2.68
C GLU A 72 -11.19 -2.79 -3.84
N ALA A 73 -9.95 -2.94 -4.29
CA ALA A 73 -9.58 -3.92 -5.30
C ALA A 73 -9.90 -5.36 -4.87
N CYS A 74 -9.58 -5.73 -3.62
CA CYS A 74 -9.94 -7.04 -3.06
C CYS A 74 -11.46 -7.23 -3.06
N ARG A 75 -12.23 -6.21 -2.65
CA ARG A 75 -13.68 -6.26 -2.65
C ARG A 75 -14.24 -6.46 -4.06
N ALA A 76 -13.66 -5.81 -5.07
CA ALA A 76 -14.08 -5.90 -6.46
C ALA A 76 -13.90 -7.31 -7.06
N VAL A 77 -12.93 -8.08 -6.55
CA VAL A 77 -12.69 -9.49 -6.95
C VAL A 77 -13.22 -10.50 -5.93
N SER A 78 -14.15 -10.10 -5.08
CA SER A 78 -14.74 -10.94 -4.03
C SER A 78 -13.73 -11.55 -3.06
N ALA A 79 -12.60 -10.87 -2.85
CA ALA A 79 -11.62 -11.18 -1.82
C ALA A 79 -11.76 -10.25 -0.60
N ARG A 80 -11.12 -10.58 0.50
CA ARG A 80 -11.09 -9.79 1.73
C ARG A 80 -9.66 -9.41 2.10
N MET A 81 -9.34 -8.14 2.08
CA MET A 81 -8.07 -7.65 2.59
C MET A 81 -7.99 -7.82 4.12
N VAL A 82 -6.89 -8.40 4.59
CA VAL A 82 -6.52 -8.53 6.00
C VAL A 82 -5.20 -7.80 6.20
N PRO A 83 -5.20 -6.57 6.72
CA PRO A 83 -3.98 -5.83 6.99
C PRO A 83 -3.26 -6.49 8.17
N VAL A 84 -2.03 -6.96 7.96
CA VAL A 84 -1.23 -7.64 8.99
C VAL A 84 -0.14 -6.75 9.57
N LEU A 85 0.36 -5.80 8.78
CA LEU A 85 1.40 -4.85 9.17
C LEU A 85 1.17 -3.50 8.50
N ALA A 86 1.39 -2.43 9.25
CA ALA A 86 1.59 -1.09 8.71
C ALA A 86 2.75 -0.41 9.44
N VAL A 87 3.72 0.09 8.69
CA VAL A 87 4.91 0.78 9.22
C VAL A 87 4.98 2.17 8.62
N ASP A 88 5.16 3.14 9.48
CA ASP A 88 5.49 4.52 9.09
C ASP A 88 6.22 5.20 10.24
N SER A 89 7.10 6.16 9.96
CA SER A 89 7.75 6.96 10.99
C SER A 89 6.83 8.03 11.59
N ASN A 90 5.74 8.37 10.91
CA ASN A 90 4.75 9.36 11.34
C ASN A 90 3.63 8.72 12.15
N GLU A 91 3.71 8.84 13.47
CA GLU A 91 2.72 8.29 14.40
C GLU A 91 1.31 8.86 14.19
N VAL A 92 1.19 10.15 13.82
CA VAL A 92 -0.12 10.79 13.58
C VAL A 92 -0.79 10.17 12.35
N ALA A 93 -0.04 9.94 11.29
CA ALA A 93 -0.55 9.26 10.11
C ALA A 93 -0.97 7.82 10.42
N LEU A 94 -0.17 7.08 11.19
CA LEU A 94 -0.53 5.71 11.63
C LEU A 94 -1.74 5.68 12.57
N ALA A 95 -2.02 6.73 13.32
CA ALA A 95 -3.25 6.81 14.11
C ALA A 95 -4.49 6.82 13.21
N VAL A 96 -4.44 7.54 12.09
CA VAL A 96 -5.49 7.51 11.05
C VAL A 96 -5.59 6.13 10.42
N TYR A 97 -4.44 5.50 10.10
CA TYR A 97 -4.41 4.14 9.58
C TYR A 97 -5.13 3.17 10.53
N ARG A 98 -4.81 3.17 11.82
CA ARG A 98 -5.45 2.30 12.83
C ARG A 98 -6.95 2.48 12.91
N SER A 99 -7.44 3.70 12.79
CA SER A 99 -8.88 3.99 12.79
C SER A 99 -9.60 3.38 11.59
N ASN A 100 -8.90 3.24 10.47
CA ASN A 100 -9.46 2.69 9.24
C ASN A 100 -9.25 1.19 9.09
N PHE A 101 -8.14 0.65 9.60
CA PHE A 101 -7.71 -0.74 9.40
C PHE A 101 -7.44 -1.42 10.73
N ALA A 102 -8.51 -1.67 11.47
CA ALA A 102 -8.42 -2.37 12.75
C ALA A 102 -7.83 -3.79 12.58
N GLY A 103 -6.98 -4.20 13.52
CA GLY A 103 -6.34 -5.51 13.52
C GLY A 103 -4.94 -5.56 12.88
N ALA A 104 -4.51 -4.53 12.16
CA ALA A 104 -3.13 -4.41 11.70
C ALA A 104 -2.17 -4.19 12.87
N LEU A 105 -1.03 -4.86 12.86
CA LEU A 105 0.11 -4.46 13.68
C LEU A 105 0.67 -3.15 13.13
N THR A 106 0.46 -2.04 13.84
CA THR A 106 0.99 -0.73 13.42
C THR A 106 2.23 -0.37 14.22
N ILE A 107 3.31 -0.03 13.54
CA ILE A 107 4.60 0.27 14.18
C ILE A 107 5.07 1.66 13.77
N PRO A 108 5.05 2.65 14.67
CA PRO A 108 5.56 4.01 14.43
C PRO A 108 7.10 4.00 14.55
N SER A 109 7.76 3.62 13.48
CA SER A 109 9.22 3.49 13.45
C SER A 109 9.78 3.68 12.04
N PRO A 110 10.99 4.22 11.89
CA PRO A 110 11.74 4.07 10.66
C PRO A 110 11.89 2.60 10.29
N ILE A 111 11.69 2.27 9.02
CA ILE A 111 11.70 0.88 8.52
C ILE A 111 13.05 0.19 8.77
N GLU A 112 14.15 0.94 8.75
CA GLU A 112 15.51 0.44 8.95
C GLU A 112 15.73 -0.19 10.34
N ARG A 113 14.90 0.16 11.30
CA ARG A 113 14.94 -0.45 12.65
C ARG A 113 14.21 -1.80 12.72
N LEU A 114 13.44 -2.14 11.72
CA LEU A 114 12.62 -3.34 11.66
C LEU A 114 13.13 -4.33 10.61
N VAL A 115 13.67 -3.79 9.53
CA VAL A 115 14.27 -4.50 8.42
C VAL A 115 15.73 -4.04 8.37
N ASP A 116 16.56 -4.63 9.23
CA ASP A 116 17.93 -4.20 9.55
C ASP A 116 19.01 -5.02 8.84
N GLY A 117 18.63 -6.15 8.22
CA GLY A 117 19.55 -6.97 7.42
C GLY A 117 19.79 -6.42 6.02
N ASP A 118 20.88 -6.85 5.39
CA ASP A 118 21.19 -6.55 4.00
C ASP A 118 20.58 -7.58 3.05
N LEU A 119 20.33 -7.18 1.80
CA LEU A 119 19.88 -8.10 0.75
C LEU A 119 20.87 -9.26 0.60
N GLY A 120 20.35 -10.49 0.47
CA GLY A 120 21.13 -11.72 0.36
C GLY A 120 21.74 -12.20 1.68
N SER A 121 21.61 -11.46 2.79
CA SER A 121 22.13 -11.89 4.09
C SER A 121 21.13 -12.77 4.85
N PRO A 122 21.59 -13.58 5.84
CA PRO A 122 20.68 -14.30 6.72
C PRO A 122 19.69 -13.39 7.44
N VAL A 123 18.48 -13.91 7.72
CA VAL A 123 17.44 -13.17 8.44
C VAL A 123 17.93 -12.82 9.85
N THR A 124 17.85 -11.56 10.23
CA THR A 124 18.30 -11.08 11.55
C THR A 124 17.32 -11.48 12.67
N ALA A 125 17.71 -11.26 13.92
CA ALA A 125 16.83 -11.50 15.06
C ALA A 125 15.63 -10.54 15.06
N THR A 126 15.84 -9.28 14.70
CA THR A 126 14.81 -8.24 14.57
C THR A 126 13.78 -8.64 13.51
N GLU A 127 14.25 -9.01 12.33
CA GLU A 127 13.42 -9.44 11.21
C GLU A 127 12.60 -10.69 11.55
N ARG A 128 13.22 -11.71 12.19
CA ARG A 128 12.51 -12.90 12.65
C ARG A 128 11.40 -12.58 13.65
N ASN A 129 11.68 -11.67 14.59
CA ASN A 129 10.67 -11.23 15.55
C ASN A 129 9.49 -10.57 14.84
N LEU A 130 9.76 -9.68 13.88
CA LEU A 130 8.72 -9.03 13.08
C LEU A 130 7.88 -10.06 12.34
N LEU A 131 8.51 -10.97 11.59
CA LEU A 131 7.84 -12.01 10.80
C LEU A 131 7.00 -12.95 11.67
N SER A 132 7.47 -13.32 12.85
CA SER A 132 6.72 -14.18 13.78
C SER A 132 5.42 -13.54 14.28
N ARG A 133 5.40 -12.20 14.37
CA ARG A 133 4.21 -11.44 14.80
C ARG A 133 3.17 -11.27 13.70
N ILE A 134 3.61 -11.11 12.46
CA ILE A 134 2.72 -10.83 11.32
C ILE A 134 2.30 -12.09 10.57
N GLY A 135 3.10 -13.16 10.64
CA GLY A 135 2.88 -14.40 9.88
C GLY A 135 3.00 -14.20 8.37
N ARG A 136 2.23 -14.97 7.60
CA ARG A 136 2.25 -14.92 6.14
C ARG A 136 1.80 -13.55 5.61
N VAL A 137 2.47 -13.10 4.54
CA VAL A 137 2.12 -11.92 3.75
C VAL A 137 1.83 -12.37 2.31
N ASP A 138 0.68 -12.01 1.77
CA ASP A 138 0.32 -12.31 0.37
C ASP A 138 0.68 -11.14 -0.55
N VAL A 139 0.47 -9.92 -0.08
CA VAL A 139 0.76 -8.70 -0.83
C VAL A 139 1.54 -7.73 0.03
N LEU A 140 2.66 -7.29 -0.48
CA LEU A 140 3.43 -6.16 0.04
C LEU A 140 3.10 -4.92 -0.78
N ILE A 141 2.70 -3.86 -0.11
CA ILE A 141 2.53 -2.55 -0.72
C ILE A 141 3.42 -1.52 -0.02
N GLY A 142 3.77 -0.45 -0.72
CA GLY A 142 4.48 0.67 -0.10
C GLY A 142 4.88 1.75 -1.09
N GLY A 143 5.00 2.97 -0.59
CA GLY A 143 5.49 4.13 -1.31
C GLY A 143 6.69 4.73 -0.59
N PRO A 144 7.91 4.17 -0.74
CA PRO A 144 9.09 4.74 -0.10
C PRO A 144 9.31 6.17 -0.60
N PRO A 145 9.58 7.13 0.31
CA PRO A 145 9.72 8.54 -0.06
C PRO A 145 10.89 8.75 -1.01
N CYS A 146 10.60 9.27 -2.21
CA CYS A 146 11.58 9.53 -3.26
C CYS A 146 12.02 10.99 -3.35
N GLN A 147 12.28 11.64 -2.21
CA GLN A 147 12.72 13.04 -2.19
C GLN A 147 14.05 13.27 -2.94
N GLY A 148 14.89 12.26 -3.09
CA GLY A 148 16.09 12.31 -3.92
C GLY A 148 15.82 12.33 -5.43
N HIS A 149 14.64 11.92 -5.88
CA HIS A 149 14.24 11.87 -7.30
C HIS A 149 13.25 12.98 -7.67
N SER A 150 12.73 13.73 -6.72
CA SER A 150 11.80 14.85 -6.99
C SER A 150 12.52 15.97 -7.73
N ASN A 151 11.86 16.50 -8.77
CA ASN A 151 12.35 17.67 -9.53
C ASN A 151 12.48 18.94 -8.68
N LEU A 152 11.96 18.94 -7.46
CA LEU A 152 12.03 20.06 -6.53
C LEU A 152 13.39 20.17 -5.81
N ASN A 153 14.24 19.15 -5.86
CA ASN A 153 15.54 19.13 -5.17
C ASN A 153 16.70 18.99 -6.16
N ASN A 154 17.25 20.14 -6.60
CA ASN A 154 18.26 20.20 -7.67
C ASN A 154 19.68 19.79 -7.24
N HIS A 155 20.02 19.77 -5.92
CA HIS A 155 21.40 19.66 -5.46
C HIS A 155 21.81 18.27 -4.95
N THR A 156 20.87 17.41 -4.56
CA THR A 156 21.14 16.08 -3.98
C THR A 156 20.59 14.92 -4.80
N ARG A 157 20.34 15.17 -6.09
CA ARG A 157 19.87 14.13 -7.02
C ARG A 157 20.85 12.96 -7.00
N ARG A 158 20.33 11.75 -6.64
CA ARG A 158 20.98 10.45 -6.86
C ARG A 158 21.94 9.91 -5.79
N ILE A 159 22.18 10.63 -4.68
CA ILE A 159 23.02 10.15 -3.56
C ILE A 159 22.28 10.40 -2.23
N ASP A 160 20.96 10.26 -2.22
CA ASP A 160 20.19 10.44 -1.00
C ASP A 160 20.06 9.09 -0.27
N LEU A 161 20.37 9.07 1.03
CA LEU A 161 20.14 7.93 1.92
C LEU A 161 18.69 7.39 1.85
N LYS A 162 17.74 8.21 1.39
CA LYS A 162 16.34 7.81 1.17
C LYS A 162 16.15 6.83 0.00
N ASN A 163 17.10 6.77 -0.95
CA ASN A 163 17.12 5.74 -1.98
C ASN A 163 17.39 4.36 -1.38
N ALA A 164 18.04 4.30 -0.20
CA ALA A 164 18.21 3.07 0.55
C ALA A 164 16.88 2.48 1.06
N LEU A 165 15.80 3.27 1.13
CA LEU A 165 14.49 2.79 1.56
C LEU A 165 13.86 1.79 0.58
N TYR A 166 14.20 1.89 -0.72
CA TYR A 166 13.85 0.86 -1.70
C TYR A 166 14.53 -0.46 -1.41
N ALA A 167 15.79 -0.41 -0.98
CA ALA A 167 16.51 -1.62 -0.55
C ALA A 167 15.82 -2.27 0.67
N ARG A 168 15.23 -1.48 1.56
CA ARG A 168 14.44 -2.02 2.69
C ARG A 168 13.14 -2.67 2.22
N MET A 169 12.46 -2.12 1.20
CA MET A 169 11.32 -2.76 0.55
C MET A 169 11.70 -4.11 -0.07
N ALA A 170 12.80 -4.13 -0.84
CA ALA A 170 13.33 -5.34 -1.46
C ALA A 170 13.73 -6.37 -0.39
N ARG A 171 14.42 -5.94 0.68
CA ARG A 171 14.77 -6.82 1.80
C ARG A 171 13.55 -7.41 2.49
N PHE A 172 12.52 -6.59 2.75
CA PHE A 172 11.28 -7.12 3.34
C PHE A 172 10.60 -8.13 2.40
N ALA A 173 10.57 -7.86 1.09
CA ALA A 173 10.06 -8.81 0.11
C ALA A 173 10.85 -10.13 0.11
N GLU A 174 12.18 -10.06 0.20
CA GLU A 174 13.07 -11.23 0.29
C GLU A 174 12.75 -12.10 1.51
N ILE A 175 12.57 -11.51 2.69
CA ILE A 175 12.39 -12.27 3.93
C ILE A 175 10.93 -12.68 4.19
N ALA A 176 9.94 -11.91 3.74
CA ALA A 176 8.51 -12.19 3.90
C ALA A 176 7.92 -13.03 2.75
N GLN A 177 8.59 -13.06 1.59
CA GLN A 177 8.21 -13.79 0.37
C GLN A 177 6.74 -13.60 -0.03
N PRO A 178 6.25 -12.37 -0.19
CA PRO A 178 4.89 -12.13 -0.61
C PRO A 178 4.67 -12.60 -2.05
N THR A 179 3.45 -13.00 -2.39
CA THR A 179 3.10 -13.39 -3.76
C THR A 179 3.17 -12.20 -4.73
N HIS A 180 2.86 -10.99 -4.24
CA HIS A 180 2.86 -9.77 -5.04
C HIS A 180 3.50 -8.62 -4.27
N VAL A 181 4.22 -7.78 -4.99
CA VAL A 181 4.79 -6.52 -4.48
C VAL A 181 4.29 -5.37 -5.35
N VAL A 182 3.75 -4.34 -4.72
CA VAL A 182 3.28 -3.11 -5.38
C VAL A 182 4.00 -1.92 -4.76
N ILE A 183 4.82 -1.25 -5.56
CA ILE A 183 5.57 -0.06 -5.12
C ILE A 183 5.03 1.16 -5.87
N GLU A 184 4.52 2.13 -5.13
CA GLU A 184 4.22 3.46 -5.67
C GLU A 184 5.50 4.27 -5.81
N ASN A 185 5.64 4.95 -6.93
CA ASN A 185 6.84 5.74 -7.18
C ASN A 185 6.63 6.82 -8.25
N VAL A 186 7.53 7.81 -8.26
CA VAL A 186 7.59 8.82 -9.32
C VAL A 186 8.41 8.30 -10.51
N THR A 187 8.07 8.76 -11.72
CA THR A 187 8.75 8.34 -12.96
C THR A 187 10.25 8.61 -12.98
N ALA A 188 10.72 9.58 -12.19
CA ALA A 188 12.15 9.92 -12.08
C ALA A 188 13.02 8.83 -11.48
N VAL A 189 12.47 7.82 -10.81
CA VAL A 189 13.22 6.71 -10.22
C VAL A 189 13.93 5.84 -11.27
N ARG A 190 13.40 5.78 -12.50
CA ARG A 190 14.01 5.05 -13.64
C ARG A 190 15.39 5.57 -14.04
N HIS A 191 15.76 6.76 -13.59
CA HIS A 191 17.04 7.41 -13.87
C HIS A 191 17.99 7.38 -12.68
N ASP A 192 17.69 6.57 -11.67
CA ASP A 192 18.55 6.42 -10.50
C ASP A 192 19.85 5.68 -10.85
N ARG A 193 20.99 6.31 -10.53
CA ARG A 193 22.30 5.69 -10.69
C ARG A 193 22.58 4.61 -9.65
N GLY A 194 21.78 4.53 -8.59
CA GLY A 194 21.87 3.52 -7.55
C GLY A 194 21.39 2.14 -7.98
N ARG A 195 20.86 1.99 -9.21
CA ARG A 195 20.34 0.72 -9.76
C ARG A 195 19.34 0.02 -8.82
N VAL A 196 18.50 0.79 -8.17
CA VAL A 196 17.48 0.24 -7.26
C VAL A 196 16.32 -0.42 -8.03
N VAL A 197 16.16 -0.02 -9.30
CA VAL A 197 15.16 -0.58 -10.21
C VAL A 197 15.81 -0.74 -11.59
N ASP A 198 16.22 -1.93 -11.93
CA ASP A 198 16.58 -2.38 -13.29
C ASP A 198 15.42 -3.19 -13.88
#